data_910ed4596e85ab3bef3757820945e66e
#
_entry.id   910ed4596e85ab3bef3757820945e66e
#
_cell.length_a   1.000
_cell.length_b   1.000
_cell.length_c   1.000
_cell.angle_alpha   90.00
_cell.angle_beta   90.00
_cell.angle_gamma   90.00
#
_symmetry.space_group_name_H-M   'P 1'
#
loop_
_entity.id
_entity.type
_entity.pdbx_description
1 polymer ?
#
loop_
_entity_poly.entity_id
_entity_poly.type
_entity_poly.pdbx_seq_one_letter_code
_entity_poly.pdbx_strand_id
1 'polypeptide(L)'
;GEMERVEAKSLPNQELLELLKQAPVDLIEKLRNNLLYINEKVAATKTLIEQEKMTSTLLKTLEKLKSQGRDEMAAKIQERIDAGAGKAIINPKEVTDLDLVRAYIDTLPSARPVADFFGGDILEPIFQWLYFTADWNVNMFGNQFAPGLYACVMIWILLAIICYFVLSKTQAGNWIYSTGGNLNAAKANGVPTNKVKISLFIFSAFCATLVAATQVFEVNTADTAKGTLKELEAIAAAVIGGVVLTGGFGTVLGIVLGTIIFGISKEAFFYIPGIDGSFYRVFLGVVIVSAALANENIRKRIIGSS
;
A
#
# COMPACT_ATOMS: atom_id res chain seq x y z
N GLY A 1 -4.65 28.46 -23.63
CA GLY A 1 -5.12 27.27 -22.93
C GLY A 1 -4.15 26.94 -21.82
N GLU A 2 -4.64 26.57 -20.69
CA GLU A 2 -3.78 26.10 -19.61
C GLU A 2 -3.12 24.80 -20.06
N MET A 3 -1.79 24.75 -19.94
CA MET A 3 -1.00 23.57 -20.30
C MET A 3 -1.27 22.46 -19.30
N GLU A 4 -1.57 21.26 -19.78
CA GLU A 4 -1.85 20.11 -18.92
C GLU A 4 -0.54 19.48 -18.39
N ARG A 5 -0.59 18.92 -17.18
CA ARG A 5 0.56 18.31 -16.49
C ARG A 5 1.27 17.23 -17.32
N VAL A 6 0.52 16.46 -18.11
CA VAL A 6 1.06 15.37 -18.95
C VAL A 6 1.82 15.93 -20.16
N GLU A 7 1.30 16.97 -20.79
CA GLU A 7 1.98 17.66 -21.90
C GLU A 7 3.27 18.31 -21.41
N ALA A 8 3.22 19.00 -20.25
CA ALA A 8 4.38 19.61 -19.65
C ALA A 8 5.52 18.62 -19.35
N LYS A 9 5.21 17.40 -18.88
CA LYS A 9 6.22 16.36 -18.60
C LYS A 9 6.91 15.82 -19.84
N SER A 10 6.32 15.95 -21.02
CA SER A 10 6.88 15.47 -22.29
C SER A 10 7.77 16.49 -23.01
N LEU A 11 7.83 17.73 -22.53
CA LEU A 11 8.58 18.79 -23.15
C LEU A 11 10.10 18.66 -22.98
N PRO A 12 10.90 19.09 -23.95
CA PRO A 12 12.34 19.18 -23.81
C PRO A 12 12.74 20.24 -22.76
N ASN A 13 13.89 20.05 -22.13
CA ASN A 13 14.34 20.87 -21.00
C ASN A 13 14.36 22.39 -21.29
N GLN A 14 14.57 22.81 -22.53
CA GLN A 14 14.58 24.22 -22.90
C GLN A 14 13.18 24.83 -22.83
N GLU A 15 12.17 24.13 -23.31
CA GLU A 15 10.77 24.57 -23.23
C GLU A 15 10.23 24.52 -21.81
N LEU A 16 10.70 23.56 -21.00
CA LEU A 16 10.39 23.51 -19.58
C LEU A 16 10.85 24.76 -18.82
N LEU A 17 12.03 25.30 -19.14
CA LEU A 17 12.53 26.53 -18.51
C LEU A 17 11.72 27.76 -18.93
N GLU A 18 11.13 27.78 -20.12
CA GLU A 18 10.22 28.86 -20.51
C GLU A 18 8.91 28.85 -19.70
N LEU A 19 8.42 27.67 -19.32
CA LEU A 19 7.26 27.55 -18.43
C LEU A 19 7.50 28.19 -17.08
N LEU A 20 8.71 28.08 -16.53
CA LEU A 20 9.05 28.67 -15.25
C LEU A 20 8.94 30.21 -15.28
N LYS A 21 9.24 30.82 -16.42
CA LYS A 21 9.11 32.29 -16.59
C LYS A 21 7.66 32.76 -16.59
N GLN A 22 6.72 31.88 -16.94
CA GLN A 22 5.28 32.18 -16.98
C GLN A 22 4.58 31.86 -15.66
N ALA A 23 5.25 31.13 -14.76
CA ALA A 23 4.69 30.74 -13.48
C ALA A 23 4.58 31.90 -12.48
N PRO A 24 3.58 31.91 -11.57
CA PRO A 24 3.45 32.93 -10.54
C PRO A 24 4.68 32.98 -9.63
N VAL A 25 5.25 34.18 -9.44
CA VAL A 25 6.49 34.37 -8.64
C VAL A 25 6.34 33.86 -7.22
N ASP A 26 5.21 34.13 -6.58
CA ASP A 26 4.92 33.68 -5.20
C ASP A 26 4.90 32.14 -5.08
N LEU A 27 4.41 31.46 -6.13
CA LEU A 27 4.39 30.00 -6.15
C LEU A 27 5.81 29.43 -6.33
N ILE A 28 6.61 30.03 -7.20
CA ILE A 28 8.01 29.63 -7.41
C ILE A 28 8.82 29.78 -6.13
N GLU A 29 8.63 30.88 -5.41
CA GLU A 29 9.32 31.12 -4.14
C GLU A 29 8.93 30.10 -3.09
N LYS A 30 7.64 29.77 -2.96
CA LYS A 30 7.17 28.67 -2.10
C LYS A 30 7.79 27.32 -2.46
N LEU A 31 7.80 26.99 -3.73
CA LEU A 31 8.36 25.72 -4.20
C LEU A 31 9.88 25.66 -3.96
N ARG A 32 10.59 26.76 -4.17
CA ARG A 32 12.03 26.86 -3.88
C ARG A 32 12.31 26.62 -2.40
N ASN A 33 11.58 27.29 -1.51
CA ASN A 33 11.74 27.15 -0.07
C ASN A 33 11.43 25.71 0.39
N ASN A 34 10.40 25.10 -0.15
CA ASN A 34 10.07 23.70 0.13
C ASN A 34 11.18 22.74 -0.32
N LEU A 35 11.70 22.90 -1.53
CA LEU A 35 12.79 22.07 -2.06
C LEU A 35 14.09 22.25 -1.26
N LEU A 36 14.42 23.48 -0.86
CA LEU A 36 15.58 23.75 0.01
C LEU A 36 15.42 23.02 1.34
N TYR A 37 14.27 23.15 1.99
CA TYR A 37 13.98 22.46 3.24
C TYR A 37 14.09 20.94 3.10
N ILE A 38 13.54 20.36 2.03
CA ILE A 38 13.62 18.92 1.75
C ILE A 38 15.09 18.50 1.56
N ASN A 39 15.86 19.25 0.77
CA ASN A 39 17.26 18.95 0.50
C ASN A 39 18.11 19.01 1.77
N GLU A 40 17.87 19.98 2.66
CA GLU A 40 18.53 20.07 3.96
C GLU A 40 18.20 18.87 4.86
N LYS A 41 16.92 18.49 4.96
CA LYS A 41 16.49 17.32 5.74
C LYS A 41 17.07 16.02 5.18
N VAL A 42 17.07 15.86 3.85
CA VAL A 42 17.67 14.69 3.18
C VAL A 42 19.17 14.63 3.43
N ALA A 43 19.88 15.75 3.35
CA ALA A 43 21.32 15.81 3.63
C ALA A 43 21.62 15.43 5.09
N ALA A 44 20.86 16.01 6.05
CA ALA A 44 20.99 15.68 7.46
C ALA A 44 20.74 14.18 7.74
N THR A 45 19.71 13.62 7.14
CA THR A 45 19.39 12.19 7.30
C THR A 45 20.47 11.28 6.69
N LYS A 46 20.96 11.61 5.50
CA LYS A 46 22.09 10.88 4.88
C LYS A 46 23.35 10.97 5.71
N THR A 47 23.62 12.14 6.27
CA THR A 47 24.76 12.34 7.19
C THR A 47 24.68 11.42 8.40
N LEU A 48 23.52 11.30 9.03
CA LEU A 48 23.29 10.40 10.17
C LEU A 48 23.49 8.92 9.78
N ILE A 49 22.94 8.49 8.66
CA ILE A 49 23.05 7.11 8.15
C ILE A 49 24.51 6.75 7.86
N GLU A 50 25.25 7.64 7.19
CA GLU A 50 26.66 7.41 6.89
C GLU A 50 27.52 7.38 8.18
N GLN A 51 27.24 8.24 9.16
CA GLN A 51 27.90 8.22 10.46
C GLN A 51 27.64 6.91 11.21
N GLU A 52 26.40 6.44 11.25
CA GLU A 52 26.03 5.19 11.89
C GLU A 52 26.68 3.98 11.22
N LYS A 53 26.68 3.93 9.89
CA LYS A 53 27.31 2.90 9.10
C LYS A 53 28.82 2.86 9.33
N MET A 54 29.48 4.01 9.37
CA MET A 54 30.92 4.11 9.61
C MET A 54 31.26 3.69 11.03
N THR A 55 30.50 4.13 12.03
CA THR A 55 30.67 3.75 13.43
C THR A 55 30.48 2.25 13.63
N SER A 56 29.45 1.65 13.04
CA SER A 56 29.20 0.21 13.10
C SER A 56 30.33 -0.61 12.48
N THR A 57 30.92 -0.12 11.38
CA THR A 57 32.08 -0.76 10.72
C THR A 57 33.33 -0.69 11.59
N LEU A 58 33.58 0.46 12.23
CA LEU A 58 34.71 0.62 13.14
C LEU A 58 34.56 -0.27 14.38
N LEU A 59 33.35 -0.37 14.96
CA LEU A 59 33.06 -1.26 16.09
C LEU A 59 33.27 -2.73 15.74
N LYS A 60 32.80 -3.21 14.61
CA LYS A 60 33.06 -4.58 14.12
C LYS A 60 34.56 -4.86 13.92
N THR A 61 35.28 -3.88 13.41
CA THR A 61 36.75 -4.01 13.22
C THR A 61 37.45 -4.05 14.56
N LEU A 62 37.06 -3.27 15.53
CA LEU A 62 37.57 -3.26 16.89
C LEU A 62 37.36 -4.61 17.59
N GLU A 63 36.15 -5.17 17.51
CA GLU A 63 35.87 -6.51 18.07
C GLU A 63 36.76 -7.60 17.43
N LYS A 64 36.89 -7.54 16.11
CA LYS A 64 37.77 -8.49 15.38
C LYS A 64 39.22 -8.39 15.79
N LEU A 65 39.74 -7.18 16.01
CA LEU A 65 41.11 -6.98 16.44
C LEU A 65 41.35 -7.45 17.89
N LYS A 66 40.40 -7.19 18.78
CA LYS A 66 40.39 -7.71 20.17
C LYS A 66 40.40 -9.24 20.18
N SER A 67 39.57 -9.89 19.36
CA SER A 67 39.52 -11.35 19.26
C SER A 67 40.80 -11.97 18.69
N GLN A 68 41.59 -11.18 17.96
CA GLN A 68 42.89 -11.60 17.40
C GLN A 68 44.09 -11.27 18.30
N GLY A 69 43.89 -10.70 19.50
CA GLY A 69 44.94 -10.32 20.44
C GLY A 69 45.81 -9.15 19.96
N ARG A 70 45.29 -8.29 19.07
CA ARG A 70 45.99 -7.13 18.49
C ARG A 70 45.62 -5.84 19.24
N ASP A 71 45.96 -5.80 20.52
CA ASP A 71 45.49 -4.76 21.45
C ASP A 71 46.00 -3.35 21.07
N GLU A 72 47.21 -3.20 20.53
CA GLU A 72 47.74 -1.91 20.11
C GLU A 72 46.98 -1.30 18.94
N MET A 73 46.53 -2.14 17.97
CA MET A 73 45.71 -1.69 16.87
C MET A 73 44.28 -1.43 17.30
N ALA A 74 43.74 -2.21 18.23
CA ALA A 74 42.41 -2.01 18.81
C ALA A 74 42.35 -0.66 19.57
N ALA A 75 43.40 -0.29 20.32
CA ALA A 75 43.48 1.00 21.00
C ALA A 75 43.45 2.20 20.04
N LYS A 76 44.17 2.11 18.91
CA LYS A 76 44.15 3.15 17.87
C LYS A 76 42.77 3.31 17.22
N ILE A 77 42.02 2.23 17.03
CA ILE A 77 40.64 2.32 16.50
C ILE A 77 39.69 2.87 17.54
N GLN A 78 39.87 2.49 18.80
CA GLN A 78 39.09 3.05 19.89
C GLN A 78 39.31 4.57 19.99
N GLU A 79 40.54 5.05 19.97
CA GLU A 79 40.90 6.46 19.96
C GLU A 79 40.23 7.22 18.78
N ARG A 80 40.19 6.61 17.59
CA ARG A 80 39.48 7.20 16.43
C ARG A 80 37.97 7.27 16.61
N ILE A 81 37.36 6.28 17.23
CA ILE A 81 35.94 6.31 17.56
C ILE A 81 35.65 7.42 18.57
N ASP A 82 36.47 7.53 19.62
CA ASP A 82 36.31 8.53 20.67
C ASP A 82 36.58 9.95 20.16
N ALA A 83 37.50 10.11 19.19
CA ALA A 83 37.75 11.35 18.50
C ALA A 83 36.63 11.74 17.50
N GLY A 84 35.59 10.91 17.38
CA GLY A 84 34.48 11.16 16.46
C GLY A 84 34.82 10.93 14.99
N ALA A 85 35.75 10.04 14.71
CA ALA A 85 36.03 9.59 13.35
C ALA A 85 34.81 8.87 12.80
N GLY A 86 34.15 9.50 11.84
CA GLY A 86 32.88 9.05 11.28
C GLY A 86 31.90 10.20 11.06
N LYS A 87 32.29 11.42 11.38
CA LYS A 87 31.49 12.61 11.05
C LYS A 87 31.62 12.94 9.56
N ALA A 88 30.81 12.27 8.74
CA ALA A 88 30.59 12.70 7.37
C ALA A 88 29.60 13.87 7.41
N ILE A 89 29.89 14.98 6.74
CA ILE A 89 28.94 16.08 6.52
C ILE A 89 28.57 16.03 5.05
N ILE A 90 27.30 15.74 4.77
CA ILE A 90 26.78 15.77 3.40
C ILE A 90 26.07 17.11 3.23
N ASN A 91 26.58 17.92 2.31
CA ASN A 91 25.95 19.18 1.99
C ASN A 91 24.61 18.96 1.28
N PRO A 92 23.57 19.77 1.56
CA PRO A 92 22.32 19.70 0.83
C PRO A 92 22.54 19.97 -0.66
N LYS A 93 21.78 19.28 -1.51
CA LYS A 93 21.81 19.50 -2.95
C LYS A 93 21.24 20.90 -3.25
N GLU A 94 21.93 21.65 -4.09
CA GLU A 94 21.39 22.93 -4.58
C GLU A 94 20.11 22.71 -5.41
N VAL A 95 19.14 23.61 -5.25
CA VAL A 95 17.89 23.59 -6.01
C VAL A 95 18.16 24.23 -7.37
N THR A 96 18.06 23.42 -8.40
CA THR A 96 18.19 23.89 -9.80
C THR A 96 16.86 24.37 -10.36
N ASP A 97 16.92 25.19 -11.41
CA ASP A 97 15.70 25.64 -12.11
C ASP A 97 14.90 24.47 -12.69
N LEU A 98 15.56 23.37 -13.07
CA LEU A 98 14.88 22.15 -13.49
C LEU A 98 14.12 21.46 -12.34
N ASP A 99 14.66 21.47 -11.13
CA ASP A 99 13.95 20.94 -9.96
C ASP A 99 12.72 21.80 -9.65
N LEU A 100 12.81 23.13 -9.80
CA LEU A 100 11.68 24.05 -9.66
C LEU A 100 10.60 23.84 -10.74
N VAL A 101 11.01 23.66 -12.00
CA VAL A 101 10.07 23.38 -13.09
C VAL A 101 9.31 22.09 -12.84
N ARG A 102 10.00 21.03 -12.43
CA ARG A 102 9.36 19.75 -12.10
C ARG A 102 8.35 19.90 -10.96
N ALA A 103 8.74 20.58 -9.90
CA ALA A 103 7.82 20.87 -8.79
C ALA A 103 6.63 21.71 -9.24
N TYR A 104 6.82 22.69 -10.13
CA TYR A 104 5.74 23.51 -10.70
C TYR A 104 4.79 22.66 -11.54
N ILE A 105 5.31 21.79 -12.42
CA ILE A 105 4.50 20.87 -13.24
C ILE A 105 3.62 19.98 -12.34
N ASP A 106 4.13 19.58 -11.18
CA ASP A 106 3.36 18.76 -10.25
C ASP A 106 2.21 19.53 -9.58
N THR A 107 2.23 20.88 -9.62
CA THR A 107 1.09 21.72 -9.17
C THR A 107 0.05 21.98 -10.25
N LEU A 108 0.35 21.70 -11.54
CA LEU A 108 -0.60 21.91 -12.63
C LEU A 108 -1.79 20.93 -12.50
N PRO A 109 -2.99 21.35 -12.94
CA PRO A 109 -4.15 20.49 -12.94
C PRO A 109 -3.90 19.20 -13.73
N SER A 110 -4.36 18.10 -13.21
CA SER A 110 -4.23 16.81 -13.89
C SER A 110 -5.19 16.73 -15.07
N ALA A 111 -4.68 16.30 -16.22
CA ALA A 111 -5.48 16.01 -17.39
C ALA A 111 -6.37 14.76 -17.22
N ARG A 112 -6.20 14.03 -16.11
CA ARG A 112 -6.87 12.75 -15.89
C ARG A 112 -7.55 12.69 -14.53
N PRO A 113 -8.59 13.50 -14.29
CA PRO A 113 -9.25 13.54 -12.97
C PRO A 113 -9.80 12.17 -12.54
N VAL A 114 -10.16 11.31 -13.49
CA VAL A 114 -10.61 9.94 -13.21
C VAL A 114 -9.45 9.06 -12.75
N ALA A 115 -8.29 9.17 -13.37
CA ALA A 115 -7.09 8.41 -12.98
C ALA A 115 -6.61 8.83 -11.58
N ASP A 116 -6.61 10.12 -11.30
CA ASP A 116 -6.23 10.65 -9.98
C ASP A 116 -7.24 10.25 -8.89
N PHE A 117 -8.53 10.17 -9.24
CA PHE A 117 -9.56 9.72 -8.31
C PHE A 117 -9.41 8.23 -7.94
N PHE A 118 -9.04 7.36 -8.89
CA PHE A 118 -8.91 5.93 -8.65
C PHE A 118 -7.50 5.48 -8.25
N GLY A 119 -6.46 6.14 -8.73
CA GLY A 119 -5.07 5.76 -8.54
C GLY A 119 -4.22 6.80 -7.80
N GLY A 120 -4.76 8.00 -7.53
CA GLY A 120 -4.05 9.10 -6.87
C GLY A 120 -3.99 8.98 -5.36
N ASP A 121 -3.10 9.75 -4.76
CA ASP A 121 -3.00 9.94 -3.32
C ASP A 121 -3.94 11.08 -2.88
N ILE A 122 -5.12 10.72 -2.37
CA ILE A 122 -6.18 11.68 -2.00
C ILE A 122 -5.77 12.53 -0.78
N LEU A 123 -4.96 11.97 0.10
CA LEU A 123 -4.55 12.65 1.33
C LEU A 123 -3.14 13.26 1.26
N GLU A 124 -2.51 13.25 0.08
CA GLU A 124 -1.20 13.88 -0.12
C GLU A 124 -1.12 15.30 0.50
N PRO A 125 -2.09 16.22 0.29
CA PRO A 125 -2.03 17.55 0.88
C PRO A 125 -2.05 17.54 2.41
N ILE A 126 -2.82 16.62 3.01
CA ILE A 126 -2.92 16.50 4.48
C ILE A 126 -1.63 15.91 5.05
N PHE A 127 -1.08 14.89 4.41
CA PHE A 127 0.18 14.28 4.83
C PHE A 127 1.37 15.20 4.60
N GLN A 128 1.41 15.96 3.52
CA GLN A 128 2.42 17.00 3.31
C GLN A 128 2.31 18.07 4.40
N TRP A 129 1.11 18.55 4.72
CA TRP A 129 0.90 19.50 5.81
C TRP A 129 1.36 18.94 7.16
N LEU A 130 1.01 17.69 7.51
CA LEU A 130 1.45 17.00 8.72
C LEU A 130 2.97 16.83 8.75
N TYR A 131 3.58 16.44 7.64
CA TYR A 131 5.01 16.25 7.50
C TYR A 131 5.78 17.55 7.73
N PHE A 132 5.30 18.67 7.15
CA PHE A 132 5.96 19.95 7.25
C PHE A 132 5.64 20.72 8.54
N THR A 133 4.44 20.55 9.10
CA THR A 133 3.98 21.37 10.26
C THR A 133 4.21 20.65 11.59
N ALA A 134 4.07 19.34 11.64
CA ALA A 134 4.18 18.56 12.88
C ALA A 134 5.55 17.90 13.09
N ASP A 135 6.52 18.14 12.20
CA ASP A 135 7.87 17.52 12.20
C ASP A 135 7.80 15.96 12.35
N TRP A 136 6.74 15.40 11.82
CA TRP A 136 6.42 13.97 11.95
C TRP A 136 7.29 13.17 11.01
N ASN A 137 8.59 13.25 11.26
CA ASN A 137 9.63 12.50 10.58
C ASN A 137 9.67 11.09 11.19
N VAL A 138 8.65 10.30 10.90
CA VAL A 138 8.61 8.92 11.39
C VAL A 138 9.55 8.08 10.53
N ASN A 139 10.81 8.08 10.90
CA ASN A 139 11.77 7.07 10.48
C ASN A 139 11.41 5.73 11.16
N MET A 140 10.34 5.08 10.72
CA MET A 140 10.12 3.69 11.06
C MET A 140 11.09 2.84 10.23
N PHE A 141 12.03 2.17 10.90
CA PHE A 141 13.00 1.25 10.30
C PHE A 141 14.04 1.86 9.33
N GLY A 142 14.42 3.14 9.49
CA GLY A 142 15.51 3.74 8.70
C GLY A 142 15.17 4.03 7.24
N ASN A 143 13.93 3.80 6.81
CA ASN A 143 13.41 4.19 5.50
C ASN A 143 12.48 5.38 5.66
N GLN A 144 12.58 6.33 4.73
CA GLN A 144 11.59 7.39 4.62
C GLN A 144 10.22 6.75 4.36
N PHE A 145 9.34 6.82 5.33
CA PHE A 145 7.95 6.45 5.12
C PHE A 145 7.36 7.53 4.19
N ALA A 146 7.09 7.20 2.94
CA ALA A 146 6.36 8.08 2.05
C ALA A 146 4.90 8.10 2.55
N PRO A 147 4.42 9.17 3.16
CA PRO A 147 3.05 9.23 3.63
C PRO A 147 2.14 9.38 2.42
N GLY A 148 1.42 8.35 2.11
CA GLY A 148 0.42 8.34 1.05
C GLY A 148 -0.72 7.40 1.40
N LEU A 149 -1.95 7.90 1.37
CA LEU A 149 -3.14 7.08 1.44
C LEU A 149 -3.77 7.05 0.05
N TYR A 150 -3.48 5.99 -0.69
CA TYR A 150 -4.00 5.79 -2.02
C TYR A 150 -5.53 5.71 -2.04
N ALA A 151 -6.14 6.24 -3.09
CA ALA A 151 -7.58 6.22 -3.33
C ALA A 151 -8.20 4.82 -3.21
N CYS A 152 -7.46 3.78 -3.64
CA CYS A 152 -7.90 2.39 -3.54
C CYS A 152 -8.19 1.96 -2.09
N VAL A 153 -7.39 2.41 -1.11
CA VAL A 153 -7.61 2.10 0.31
C VAL A 153 -8.88 2.79 0.83
N MET A 154 -9.12 4.05 0.42
CA MET A 154 -10.33 4.78 0.80
C MET A 154 -11.59 4.12 0.21
N ILE A 155 -11.54 3.73 -1.07
CA ILE A 155 -12.62 3.00 -1.74
C ILE A 155 -12.89 1.68 -1.02
N TRP A 156 -11.84 0.93 -0.64
CA TRP A 156 -11.98 -0.32 0.08
C TRP A 156 -12.63 -0.13 1.46
N ILE A 157 -12.21 0.88 2.24
CA ILE A 157 -12.80 1.19 3.54
C ILE A 157 -14.27 1.58 3.37
N LEU A 158 -14.59 2.44 2.41
CA LEU A 158 -15.96 2.86 2.11
C LEU A 158 -16.85 1.67 1.76
N LEU A 159 -16.39 0.79 0.87
CA LEU A 159 -17.10 -0.43 0.51
C LEU A 159 -17.29 -1.37 1.71
N ALA A 160 -16.27 -1.52 2.56
CA ALA A 160 -16.39 -2.33 3.77
C ALA A 160 -17.47 -1.78 4.72
N ILE A 161 -17.53 -0.46 4.91
CA ILE A 161 -18.57 0.21 5.74
C ILE A 161 -19.95 0.00 5.14
N ILE A 162 -20.11 0.21 3.82
CA ILE A 162 -21.39 0.00 3.11
C ILE A 162 -21.85 -1.46 3.24
N CYS A 163 -20.96 -2.42 2.97
CA CYS A 163 -21.26 -3.84 3.09
C CYS A 163 -21.61 -4.24 4.52
N TYR A 164 -20.90 -3.69 5.52
CA TYR A 164 -21.21 -3.92 6.93
C TYR A 164 -22.61 -3.44 7.27
N PHE A 165 -22.97 -2.23 6.85
CA PHE A 165 -24.29 -1.68 7.10
C PHE A 165 -25.38 -2.49 6.39
N VAL A 166 -25.22 -2.81 5.12
CA VAL A 166 -26.18 -3.61 4.34
C VAL A 166 -26.38 -5.00 4.96
N LEU A 167 -25.29 -5.71 5.28
CA LEU A 167 -25.38 -7.07 5.81
C LEU A 167 -25.91 -7.12 7.24
N SER A 168 -25.54 -6.14 8.10
CA SER A 168 -25.85 -6.19 9.54
C SER A 168 -27.13 -5.44 9.92
N LYS A 169 -27.55 -4.45 9.12
CA LYS A 169 -28.62 -3.52 9.51
C LYS A 169 -29.82 -3.50 8.56
N THR A 170 -29.75 -4.21 7.43
CA THR A 170 -30.85 -4.20 6.46
C THR A 170 -31.54 -5.56 6.29
N GLN A 171 -32.77 -5.53 5.79
CA GLN A 171 -33.53 -6.73 5.45
C GLN A 171 -32.85 -7.53 4.32
N ALA A 172 -32.15 -6.84 3.41
CA ALA A 172 -31.38 -7.48 2.35
C ALA A 172 -30.29 -8.40 2.90
N GLY A 173 -29.58 -7.99 3.97
CA GLY A 173 -28.60 -8.84 4.64
C GLY A 173 -29.23 -10.13 5.20
N ASN A 174 -30.38 -10.02 5.81
CA ASN A 174 -31.11 -11.19 6.33
C ASN A 174 -31.52 -12.15 5.21
N TRP A 175 -31.94 -11.63 4.07
CA TRP A 175 -32.25 -12.43 2.88
C TRP A 175 -31.00 -13.11 2.31
N ILE A 176 -29.86 -12.43 2.32
CA ILE A 176 -28.56 -13.00 1.86
C ILE A 176 -28.17 -14.20 2.72
N TYR A 177 -28.18 -14.04 4.05
CA TYR A 177 -27.84 -15.13 4.98
C TYR A 177 -28.83 -16.28 4.88
N SER A 178 -30.12 -16.01 4.83
CA SER A 178 -31.16 -17.05 4.70
C SER A 178 -31.06 -17.82 3.39
N THR A 179 -30.82 -17.11 2.27
CA THR A 179 -30.66 -17.73 0.94
C THR A 179 -29.41 -18.60 0.86
N GLY A 180 -28.33 -18.20 1.54
CA GLY A 180 -27.07 -18.96 1.61
C GLY A 180 -27.16 -20.17 2.53
N GLY A 181 -27.87 -20.04 3.66
CA GLY A 181 -27.96 -21.12 4.65
C GLY A 181 -28.88 -22.26 4.22
N ASN A 182 -30.13 -21.97 3.86
CA ASN A 182 -31.08 -22.95 3.35
C ASN A 182 -32.03 -22.32 2.32
N LEU A 183 -31.75 -22.60 1.06
CA LEU A 183 -32.50 -22.05 -0.07
C LEU A 183 -33.99 -22.38 -0.04
N ASN A 184 -34.34 -23.64 0.36
CA ASN A 184 -35.72 -24.10 0.37
C ASN A 184 -36.51 -23.46 1.52
N ALA A 185 -35.92 -23.36 2.70
CA ALA A 185 -36.52 -22.69 3.83
C ALA A 185 -36.68 -21.17 3.56
N ALA A 186 -35.71 -20.53 2.95
CA ALA A 186 -35.80 -19.14 2.55
C ALA A 186 -36.97 -18.88 1.57
N LYS A 187 -37.14 -19.73 0.56
CA LYS A 187 -38.26 -19.66 -0.37
C LYS A 187 -39.60 -19.85 0.33
N ALA A 188 -39.70 -20.84 1.23
CA ALA A 188 -40.90 -21.10 1.99
C ALA A 188 -41.34 -19.87 2.88
N ASN A 189 -40.36 -19.13 3.37
CA ASN A 189 -40.53 -17.89 4.13
C ASN A 189 -40.76 -16.64 3.26
N GLY A 190 -40.96 -16.80 1.96
CA GLY A 190 -41.25 -15.70 1.04
C GLY A 190 -40.04 -14.84 0.62
N VAL A 191 -38.84 -15.27 0.91
CA VAL A 191 -37.63 -14.57 0.46
C VAL A 191 -37.47 -14.66 -1.06
N PRO A 192 -37.27 -13.54 -1.77
CA PRO A 192 -37.10 -13.54 -3.24
C PRO A 192 -35.68 -13.99 -3.63
N THR A 193 -35.36 -15.27 -3.40
CA THR A 193 -34.01 -15.84 -3.51
C THR A 193 -33.35 -15.63 -4.87
N ASN A 194 -34.15 -15.63 -5.98
CA ASN A 194 -33.60 -15.39 -7.32
C ASN A 194 -33.14 -13.93 -7.47
N LYS A 195 -33.93 -12.97 -6.97
CA LYS A 195 -33.53 -11.55 -7.01
C LYS A 195 -32.29 -11.30 -6.14
N VAL A 196 -32.20 -11.95 -4.98
CA VAL A 196 -31.02 -11.88 -4.10
C VAL A 196 -29.77 -12.38 -4.81
N LYS A 197 -29.85 -13.55 -5.47
CA LYS A 197 -28.70 -14.09 -6.21
C LYS A 197 -28.26 -13.16 -7.36
N ILE A 198 -29.23 -12.71 -8.17
CA ILE A 198 -28.92 -11.80 -9.30
C ILE A 198 -28.25 -10.52 -8.80
N SER A 199 -28.80 -9.89 -7.75
CA SER A 199 -28.21 -8.65 -7.20
C SER A 199 -26.80 -8.87 -6.65
N LEU A 200 -26.51 -10.02 -6.04
CA LEU A 200 -25.17 -10.34 -5.55
C LEU A 200 -24.17 -10.57 -6.70
N PHE A 201 -24.59 -11.22 -7.80
CA PHE A 201 -23.73 -11.35 -8.97
C PHE A 201 -23.44 -10.00 -9.62
N ILE A 202 -24.44 -9.12 -9.74
CA ILE A 202 -24.24 -7.74 -10.24
C ILE A 202 -23.27 -6.98 -9.33
N PHE A 203 -23.44 -7.08 -8.02
CA PHE A 203 -22.56 -6.42 -7.06
C PHE A 203 -21.11 -6.96 -7.13
N SER A 204 -20.97 -8.27 -7.26
CA SER A 204 -19.63 -8.90 -7.43
C SER A 204 -18.94 -8.41 -8.71
N ALA A 205 -19.67 -8.36 -9.84
CA ALA A 205 -19.12 -7.83 -11.09
C ALA A 205 -18.74 -6.34 -10.97
N PHE A 206 -19.56 -5.54 -10.28
CA PHE A 206 -19.23 -4.14 -9.99
C PHE A 206 -17.95 -4.00 -9.17
N CYS A 207 -17.80 -4.79 -8.10
CA CYS A 207 -16.57 -4.78 -7.29
C CYS A 207 -15.35 -5.23 -8.10
N ALA A 208 -15.47 -6.24 -8.96
CA ALA A 208 -14.39 -6.67 -9.83
C ALA A 208 -13.98 -5.57 -10.81
N THR A 209 -14.93 -4.83 -11.36
CA THR A 209 -14.67 -3.69 -12.25
C THR A 209 -13.95 -2.55 -11.51
N LEU A 210 -14.36 -2.27 -10.25
CA LEU A 210 -13.67 -1.27 -9.42
C LEU A 210 -12.20 -1.67 -9.18
N VAL A 211 -11.94 -2.93 -8.83
CA VAL A 211 -10.56 -3.42 -8.64
C VAL A 211 -9.75 -3.31 -9.94
N ALA A 212 -10.34 -3.67 -11.08
CA ALA A 212 -9.66 -3.52 -12.37
C ALA A 212 -9.36 -2.06 -12.69
N ALA A 213 -10.30 -1.14 -12.44
CA ALA A 213 -10.11 0.29 -12.63
C ALA A 213 -8.99 0.84 -11.75
N THR A 214 -9.00 0.52 -10.44
CA THR A 214 -7.92 0.98 -9.54
C THR A 214 -6.55 0.48 -9.98
N GLN A 215 -6.41 -0.79 -10.40
CA GLN A 215 -5.14 -1.34 -10.89
C GLN A 215 -4.64 -0.67 -12.17
N VAL A 216 -5.53 -0.35 -13.10
CA VAL A 216 -5.16 0.30 -14.36
C VAL A 216 -4.74 1.76 -14.11
N PHE A 217 -5.50 2.48 -13.29
CA PHE A 217 -5.23 3.89 -13.03
C PHE A 217 -4.01 4.12 -12.13
N GLU A 218 -3.73 3.21 -11.18
CA GLU A 218 -2.55 3.26 -10.32
C GLU A 218 -1.25 3.14 -11.12
N VAL A 219 -1.20 2.19 -12.07
CA VAL A 219 0.02 1.90 -12.86
C VAL A 219 0.01 2.62 -14.22
N ASN A 220 -1.11 3.22 -14.62
CA ASN A 220 -1.33 3.82 -15.95
C ASN A 220 -1.05 2.87 -17.13
N THR A 221 -1.16 1.56 -16.90
CA THR A 221 -0.97 0.52 -17.92
C THR A 221 -2.02 -0.57 -17.76
N ALA A 222 -2.54 -1.05 -18.89
CA ALA A 222 -3.42 -2.21 -18.95
C ALA A 222 -2.57 -3.46 -19.24
N ASP A 223 -2.48 -4.36 -18.27
CA ASP A 223 -1.78 -5.64 -18.41
C ASP A 223 -2.79 -6.79 -18.31
N THR A 224 -2.82 -7.63 -19.33
CA THR A 224 -3.74 -8.77 -19.43
C THR A 224 -3.50 -9.84 -18.35
N ALA A 225 -2.29 -9.91 -17.79
CA ALA A 225 -1.92 -10.89 -16.78
C ALA A 225 -2.33 -10.50 -15.35
N LYS A 226 -2.64 -9.22 -15.09
CA LYS A 226 -2.94 -8.71 -13.74
C LYS A 226 -4.17 -9.34 -13.08
N GLY A 227 -5.13 -9.81 -13.86
CA GLY A 227 -6.34 -10.51 -13.37
C GLY A 227 -6.15 -11.99 -13.03
N THR A 228 -5.01 -12.58 -13.40
CA THR A 228 -4.79 -14.03 -13.27
C THR A 228 -4.78 -14.46 -11.81
N LEU A 229 -5.62 -15.50 -11.49
CA LEU A 229 -5.79 -16.08 -10.15
C LEU A 229 -6.38 -15.13 -9.09
N LYS A 230 -6.88 -13.95 -9.45
CA LYS A 230 -7.48 -13.01 -8.49
C LYS A 230 -8.74 -13.55 -7.85
N GLU A 231 -9.51 -14.36 -8.58
CA GLU A 231 -10.68 -15.07 -8.05
C GLU A 231 -10.31 -16.02 -6.91
N LEU A 232 -9.20 -16.74 -7.04
CA LEU A 232 -8.72 -17.66 -6.01
C LEU A 232 -8.16 -16.90 -4.80
N GLU A 233 -7.44 -15.79 -5.02
CA GLU A 233 -6.97 -14.90 -3.95
C GLU A 233 -8.15 -14.36 -3.13
N ALA A 234 -9.23 -13.93 -3.80
CA ALA A 234 -10.42 -13.41 -3.14
C ALA A 234 -11.14 -14.48 -2.30
N ILE A 235 -11.26 -15.70 -2.84
CA ILE A 235 -11.84 -16.84 -2.10
C ILE A 235 -10.99 -17.18 -0.88
N ALA A 236 -9.67 -17.29 -1.04
CA ALA A 236 -8.75 -17.58 0.06
C ALA A 236 -8.84 -16.53 1.17
N ALA A 237 -8.81 -15.25 0.82
CA ALA A 237 -8.94 -14.14 1.78
C ALA A 237 -10.29 -14.17 2.52
N ALA A 238 -11.39 -14.44 1.82
CA ALA A 238 -12.72 -14.55 2.42
C ALA A 238 -12.80 -15.72 3.41
N VAL A 239 -12.19 -16.85 3.07
CA VAL A 239 -12.19 -18.05 3.93
C VAL A 239 -11.31 -17.86 5.15
N ILE A 240 -10.12 -17.27 5.02
CA ILE A 240 -9.28 -16.86 6.16
C ILE A 240 -10.09 -15.93 7.08
N GLY A 241 -10.92 -15.06 6.49
CA GLY A 241 -11.85 -14.19 7.20
C GLY A 241 -13.06 -14.89 7.85
N GLY A 242 -13.13 -16.23 7.76
CA GLY A 242 -14.18 -17.04 8.39
C GLY A 242 -15.50 -17.10 7.62
N VAL A 243 -15.49 -16.83 6.31
CA VAL A 243 -16.66 -17.03 5.46
C VAL A 243 -16.78 -18.51 5.10
N VAL A 244 -17.98 -19.06 5.28
CA VAL A 244 -18.29 -20.45 4.98
C VAL A 244 -18.57 -20.60 3.49
N LEU A 245 -17.82 -21.46 2.79
CA LEU A 245 -17.94 -21.69 1.33
C LEU A 245 -19.33 -22.18 0.89
N THR A 246 -20.03 -22.91 1.77
CA THR A 246 -21.42 -23.34 1.50
C THR A 246 -22.46 -22.23 1.64
N GLY A 247 -22.05 -21.06 2.14
CA GLY A 247 -22.91 -19.90 2.35
C GLY A 247 -23.61 -19.87 3.71
N GLY A 248 -24.36 -18.82 3.95
CA GLY A 248 -25.19 -18.65 5.15
C GLY A 248 -24.46 -18.12 6.39
N PHE A 249 -23.13 -18.05 6.37
CA PHE A 249 -22.34 -17.54 7.48
C PHE A 249 -21.10 -16.77 7.00
N GLY A 250 -20.81 -15.68 7.69
CA GLY A 250 -19.65 -14.81 7.42
C GLY A 250 -19.89 -13.41 8.00
N THR A 251 -18.83 -12.68 8.25
CA THR A 251 -18.89 -11.30 8.73
C THR A 251 -18.00 -10.40 7.91
N VAL A 252 -18.41 -9.14 7.71
CA VAL A 252 -17.59 -8.17 6.97
C VAL A 252 -16.29 -7.90 7.72
N LEU A 253 -16.32 -7.78 9.04
CA LEU A 253 -15.11 -7.59 9.85
C LEU A 253 -14.14 -8.77 9.70
N GLY A 254 -14.65 -9.99 9.66
CA GLY A 254 -13.85 -11.17 9.38
C GLY A 254 -13.14 -11.08 8.03
N ILE A 255 -13.88 -10.70 6.96
CA ILE A 255 -13.31 -10.54 5.61
C ILE A 255 -12.24 -9.44 5.60
N VAL A 256 -12.48 -8.30 6.26
CA VAL A 256 -11.50 -7.20 6.38
C VAL A 256 -10.20 -7.69 7.01
N LEU A 257 -10.28 -8.39 8.14
CA LEU A 257 -9.10 -8.98 8.79
C LEU A 257 -8.45 -10.06 7.93
N GLY A 258 -9.25 -10.91 7.30
CA GLY A 258 -8.76 -11.95 6.39
C GLY A 258 -8.00 -11.41 5.20
N THR A 259 -8.48 -10.31 4.58
CA THR A 259 -7.78 -9.66 3.47
C THR A 259 -6.47 -9.02 3.90
N ILE A 260 -6.40 -8.43 5.10
CA ILE A 260 -5.16 -7.87 5.65
C ILE A 260 -4.14 -8.99 5.90
N ILE A 261 -4.53 -10.05 6.60
CA ILE A 261 -3.65 -11.19 6.89
C ILE A 261 -3.16 -11.83 5.59
N PHE A 262 -4.07 -12.03 4.62
CA PHE A 262 -3.72 -12.59 3.32
C PHE A 262 -2.77 -11.69 2.54
N GLY A 263 -2.99 -10.38 2.53
CA GLY A 263 -2.12 -9.39 1.89
C GLY A 263 -0.71 -9.39 2.48
N ILE A 264 -0.59 -9.37 3.81
CA ILE A 264 0.71 -9.45 4.50
C ILE A 264 1.42 -10.76 4.17
N SER A 265 0.70 -11.88 4.18
CA SER A 265 1.27 -13.19 3.85
C SER A 265 1.76 -13.23 2.41
N LYS A 266 1.03 -12.66 1.47
CA LYS A 266 1.40 -12.56 0.07
C LYS A 266 2.71 -11.80 -0.10
N GLU A 267 2.81 -10.60 0.46
CA GLU A 267 4.01 -9.78 0.39
C GLU A 267 5.21 -10.48 1.04
N ALA A 268 5.01 -11.16 2.18
CA ALA A 268 6.08 -11.89 2.85
C ALA A 268 6.73 -12.94 1.94
N PHE A 269 5.98 -13.61 1.05
CA PHE A 269 6.55 -14.58 0.12
C PHE A 269 7.53 -13.97 -0.89
N PHE A 270 7.34 -12.69 -1.27
CA PHE A 270 8.25 -12.01 -2.20
C PHE A 270 9.55 -11.55 -1.55
N TYR A 271 9.57 -11.42 -0.21
CA TYR A 271 10.77 -11.01 0.53
C TYR A 271 11.65 -12.16 1.03
N ILE A 272 11.19 -13.42 0.93
CA ILE A 272 11.99 -14.58 1.36
C ILE A 272 12.97 -14.98 0.27
N PRO A 273 14.31 -14.88 0.50
CA PRO A 273 15.30 -15.27 -0.47
C PRO A 273 15.19 -16.76 -0.82
N GLY A 274 15.19 -17.10 -2.11
CA GLY A 274 15.15 -18.49 -2.58
C GLY A 274 13.75 -19.08 -2.76
N ILE A 275 12.70 -18.29 -2.54
CA ILE A 275 11.32 -18.71 -2.84
C ILE A 275 10.84 -17.98 -4.11
N ASP A 276 10.58 -18.74 -5.16
CA ASP A 276 9.97 -18.20 -6.38
C ASP A 276 8.49 -17.92 -6.19
N GLY A 277 7.94 -16.95 -6.94
CA GLY A 277 6.51 -16.63 -6.92
C GLY A 277 5.59 -17.82 -7.25
N SER A 278 6.14 -18.94 -7.73
CA SER A 278 5.42 -20.20 -7.93
C SER A 278 4.97 -20.83 -6.61
N PHE A 279 5.73 -20.69 -5.54
CA PHE A 279 5.36 -21.20 -4.21
C PHE A 279 4.13 -20.50 -3.63
N TYR A 280 3.91 -19.25 -3.98
CA TYR A 280 2.70 -18.53 -3.61
C TYR A 280 1.43 -19.22 -4.13
N ARG A 281 1.47 -19.78 -5.36
CA ARG A 281 0.34 -20.53 -5.94
C ARG A 281 0.07 -21.82 -5.17
N VAL A 282 1.11 -22.51 -4.71
CA VAL A 282 0.99 -23.71 -3.86
C VAL A 282 0.38 -23.32 -2.50
N PHE A 283 0.88 -22.25 -1.87
CA PHE A 283 0.31 -21.72 -0.63
C PHE A 283 -1.20 -21.43 -0.78
N LEU A 284 -1.58 -20.74 -1.85
CA LEU A 284 -2.97 -20.42 -2.14
C LEU A 284 -3.83 -21.66 -2.28
N GLY A 285 -3.34 -22.69 -2.98
CA GLY A 285 -4.01 -23.99 -3.10
C GLY A 285 -4.18 -24.68 -1.73
N VAL A 286 -3.13 -24.70 -0.91
CA VAL A 286 -3.17 -25.30 0.44
C VAL A 286 -4.18 -24.57 1.33
N VAL A 287 -4.22 -23.24 1.29
CA VAL A 287 -5.18 -22.44 2.06
C VAL A 287 -6.61 -22.78 1.66
N ILE A 288 -6.93 -22.83 0.36
CA ILE A 288 -8.28 -23.14 -0.12
C ILE A 288 -8.69 -24.56 0.27
N VAL A 289 -7.81 -25.55 0.09
CA VAL A 289 -8.09 -26.94 0.46
C VAL A 289 -8.28 -27.11 1.96
N SER A 290 -7.40 -26.53 2.77
CA SER A 290 -7.51 -26.60 4.24
C SER A 290 -8.81 -25.94 4.73
N ALA A 291 -9.19 -24.83 4.12
CA ALA A 291 -10.44 -24.14 4.40
C ALA A 291 -11.68 -24.97 4.01
N ALA A 292 -11.65 -25.64 2.87
CA ALA A 292 -12.74 -26.52 2.44
C ALA A 292 -12.91 -27.70 3.42
N LEU A 293 -11.80 -28.31 3.85
CA LEU A 293 -11.82 -29.41 4.82
C LEU A 293 -12.28 -28.95 6.22
N ALA A 294 -11.82 -27.78 6.67
CA ALA A 294 -12.27 -27.19 7.92
C ALA A 294 -13.78 -26.90 7.91
N ASN A 295 -14.28 -26.38 6.78
CA ASN A 295 -15.69 -26.08 6.60
C ASN A 295 -16.57 -27.33 6.67
N GLU A 296 -16.17 -28.43 6.06
CA GLU A 296 -16.91 -29.69 6.13
C GLU A 296 -16.96 -30.25 7.57
N ASN A 297 -15.86 -30.17 8.29
CA ASN A 297 -15.78 -30.61 9.69
C ASN A 297 -16.62 -29.73 10.63
N ILE A 298 -16.60 -28.41 10.43
CA ILE A 298 -17.43 -27.46 11.21
C ILE A 298 -18.91 -27.73 10.94
N ARG A 299 -19.29 -27.94 9.67
CA ARG A 299 -20.65 -28.28 9.30
C ARG A 299 -21.15 -29.57 9.95
N LYS A 300 -20.33 -30.63 9.95
CA LYS A 300 -20.66 -31.90 10.62
C LYS A 300 -20.85 -31.74 12.13
N ARG A 301 -20.10 -30.85 12.78
CA ARG A 301 -20.22 -30.56 14.22
C ARG A 301 -21.45 -29.71 14.57
N ILE A 302 -21.83 -28.74 13.72
CA ILE A 302 -22.93 -27.82 13.99
C ILE A 302 -24.28 -28.45 13.63
N ILE A 303 -24.37 -29.21 12.55
CA ILE A 303 -25.65 -29.77 12.03
C ILE A 303 -25.97 -31.12 12.72
N GLY A 304 -25.03 -31.71 13.46
CA GLY A 304 -25.19 -33.05 14.02
C GLY A 304 -25.13 -34.13 12.96
N SER A 305 -24.47 -35.20 13.22
CA SER A 305 -24.51 -36.42 12.39
C SER A 305 -25.95 -36.95 12.43
N SER A 306 -26.78 -36.56 11.47
CA SER A 306 -28.00 -37.28 11.15
C SER A 306 -27.75 -38.24 10.03
#